data_a0f07759b727e2d0bc7d4df0e4903e26
#
_entry.id   a0f07759b727e2d0bc7d4df0e4903e26
#
_cell.length_a   1.000
_cell.length_b   1.000
_cell.length_c   1.000
_cell.angle_alpha   90.00
_cell.angle_beta   90.00
_cell.angle_gamma   90.00
#
_symmetry.space_group_name_H-M   'P 1'
#
loop_
_entity.id
_entity.type
_entity.pdbx_description
1 polymer ?
#
loop_
_entity_poly.entity_id
_entity_poly.type
_entity_poly.pdbx_seq_one_letter_code
_entity_poly.pdbx_strand_id
1 'polypeptide(L)'
;SAQEYPDRYESIYHLKKYDDPTQEVGVVVPAASSNPHSESAEPVFRTADWHEREAYDLVGIEYDDHPDLRRILLPETWQGHPLSRSYNQNKPQIVTLEEHRNPLQEHHEESESDTMFLNIGPHHPATHGVLHVKTVLDGEQVADVEPDVGYLHRCEEQMAQKGTYRYQIMPYPDRWDYG
;
A
#
# COMPACT_ATOMS: atom_id res chain seq x y z
N SER A 1 -3.33 -4.15 -9.18
CA SER A 1 -4.45 -3.21 -8.88
C SER A 1 -5.72 -3.99 -8.59
N ALA A 2 -6.70 -3.33 -7.93
CA ALA A 2 -7.96 -3.93 -7.57
C ALA A 2 -9.14 -3.00 -7.88
N GLN A 3 -10.29 -3.57 -8.18
CA GLN A 3 -11.51 -2.81 -8.46
C GLN A 3 -12.74 -3.52 -7.90
N GLU A 4 -13.68 -2.74 -7.35
CA GLU A 4 -15.01 -3.22 -6.94
C GLU A 4 -16.04 -2.95 -8.04
N TYR A 5 -16.77 -3.98 -8.42
CA TYR A 5 -17.95 -3.91 -9.26
C TYR A 5 -19.24 -4.11 -8.42
N PRO A 6 -20.44 -3.86 -8.96
CA PRO A 6 -21.67 -4.05 -8.21
C PRO A 6 -21.92 -5.49 -7.73
N ASP A 7 -21.35 -6.46 -8.42
CA ASP A 7 -21.57 -7.90 -8.23
C ASP A 7 -20.32 -8.68 -7.80
N ARG A 8 -19.13 -8.09 -7.92
CA ARG A 8 -17.86 -8.75 -7.64
C ARG A 8 -16.75 -7.76 -7.36
N TYR A 9 -15.64 -8.29 -6.83
CA TYR A 9 -14.34 -7.64 -6.82
C TYR A 9 -13.44 -8.26 -7.87
N GLU A 10 -12.45 -7.53 -8.37
CA GLU A 10 -11.44 -8.03 -9.29
C GLU A 10 -10.06 -7.59 -8.87
N SER A 11 -9.14 -8.56 -8.74
CA SER A 11 -7.71 -8.30 -8.67
C SER A 11 -7.12 -8.37 -10.07
N ILE A 12 -6.38 -7.35 -10.48
CA ILE A 12 -5.85 -7.22 -11.83
C ILE A 12 -4.33 -7.17 -11.76
N TYR A 13 -3.68 -8.14 -12.38
CA TYR A 13 -2.23 -8.25 -12.47
C TYR A 13 -1.78 -8.03 -13.91
N HIS A 14 -0.82 -7.14 -14.11
CA HIS A 14 -0.15 -6.90 -15.37
C HIS A 14 1.23 -7.53 -15.34
N LEU A 15 1.42 -8.61 -16.06
CA LEU A 15 2.68 -9.36 -16.13
C LEU A 15 3.40 -9.00 -17.41
N LYS A 16 4.66 -8.58 -17.31
CA LYS A 16 5.52 -8.29 -18.45
C LYS A 16 6.70 -9.25 -18.50
N LYS A 17 7.07 -9.64 -19.71
CA LYS A 17 8.27 -10.45 -19.91
C LYS A 17 9.50 -9.58 -19.72
N TYR A 18 10.47 -10.07 -18.94
CA TYR A 18 11.68 -9.32 -18.61
C TYR A 18 12.51 -8.93 -19.86
N ASP A 19 12.68 -9.89 -20.80
CA ASP A 19 13.49 -9.68 -22.01
C ASP A 19 12.76 -8.91 -23.13
N ASP A 20 11.43 -8.84 -23.07
CA ASP A 20 10.60 -8.18 -24.06
C ASP A 20 9.39 -7.50 -23.40
N PRO A 21 9.54 -6.25 -22.97
CA PRO A 21 8.47 -5.51 -22.28
C PRO A 21 7.22 -5.26 -23.14
N THR A 22 7.28 -5.52 -24.46
CA THR A 22 6.12 -5.41 -25.34
C THR A 22 5.16 -6.58 -25.18
N GLN A 23 5.63 -7.69 -24.63
CA GLN A 23 4.79 -8.84 -24.29
C GLN A 23 4.21 -8.65 -22.87
N GLU A 24 2.96 -8.29 -22.84
CA GLU A 24 2.19 -8.10 -21.61
C GLU A 24 1.00 -9.05 -21.55
N VAL A 25 0.75 -9.61 -20.38
CA VAL A 25 -0.43 -10.44 -20.09
C VAL A 25 -1.16 -9.85 -18.91
N GLY A 26 -2.43 -9.50 -19.09
CA GLY A 26 -3.34 -9.13 -18.01
C GLY A 26 -4.04 -10.37 -17.45
N VAL A 27 -3.91 -10.57 -16.13
CA VAL A 27 -4.64 -11.61 -15.40
C VAL A 27 -5.65 -10.93 -14.52
N VAL A 28 -6.93 -11.32 -14.66
CA VAL A 28 -8.03 -10.81 -13.85
C VAL A 28 -8.55 -11.95 -12.99
N VAL A 29 -8.50 -11.78 -11.68
CA VAL A 29 -8.99 -12.75 -10.70
C VAL A 29 -10.24 -12.19 -10.04
N PRO A 30 -11.43 -12.75 -10.33
CA PRO A 30 -12.66 -12.30 -9.70
C PRO A 30 -12.80 -12.88 -8.29
N ALA A 31 -13.29 -12.06 -7.36
CA ALA A 31 -13.66 -12.45 -6.01
C ALA A 31 -15.14 -12.12 -5.73
N ALA A 32 -15.79 -12.91 -4.90
CA ALA A 32 -17.21 -12.73 -4.60
C ALA A 32 -17.46 -11.44 -3.79
N SER A 33 -18.51 -10.72 -4.11
CA SER A 33 -18.87 -9.48 -3.42
C SER A 33 -19.18 -9.66 -1.92
N SER A 34 -19.66 -10.85 -1.53
CA SER A 34 -19.99 -11.16 -0.14
C SER A 34 -18.78 -11.54 0.72
N ASN A 35 -17.69 -11.96 0.08
CA ASN A 35 -16.46 -12.39 0.71
C ASN A 35 -15.31 -12.19 -0.28
N PRO A 36 -14.70 -11.01 -0.33
CA PRO A 36 -13.72 -10.66 -1.36
C PRO A 36 -12.34 -11.26 -1.04
N HIS A 37 -12.17 -12.56 -1.28
CA HIS A 37 -10.91 -13.30 -1.13
C HIS A 37 -10.31 -13.66 -2.48
N SER A 38 -8.99 -13.63 -2.55
CA SER A 38 -8.18 -14.03 -3.71
C SER A 38 -6.92 -14.74 -3.22
N GLU A 39 -6.40 -15.68 -4.00
CA GLU A 39 -5.08 -16.24 -3.73
C GLU A 39 -4.00 -15.18 -3.97
N SER A 40 -2.98 -15.16 -3.10
CA SER A 40 -1.84 -14.24 -3.24
C SER A 40 -0.90 -14.67 -4.35
N ALA A 41 -0.44 -13.72 -5.15
CA ALA A 41 0.62 -13.93 -6.13
C ALA A 41 2.04 -13.71 -5.54
N GLU A 42 2.15 -13.25 -4.30
CA GLU A 42 3.43 -12.96 -3.64
C GLU A 42 4.40 -14.14 -3.65
N PRO A 43 3.99 -15.39 -3.38
CA PRO A 43 4.92 -16.52 -3.38
C PRO A 43 5.65 -16.75 -4.72
N VAL A 44 5.07 -16.27 -5.81
CA VAL A 44 5.65 -16.35 -7.16
C VAL A 44 6.30 -15.04 -7.57
N PHE A 45 5.66 -13.92 -7.23
CA PHE A 45 6.09 -12.57 -7.60
C PHE A 45 6.18 -11.69 -6.36
N ARG A 46 7.37 -11.56 -5.79
CA ARG A 46 7.63 -10.72 -4.60
C ARG A 46 7.12 -9.28 -4.71
N THR A 47 7.09 -8.74 -5.93
CA THR A 47 6.54 -7.39 -6.19
C THR A 47 5.03 -7.30 -5.95
N ALA A 48 4.33 -8.43 -5.87
CA ALA A 48 2.90 -8.46 -5.55
C ALA A 48 2.60 -8.06 -4.10
N ASP A 49 3.52 -8.28 -3.15
CA ASP A 49 3.36 -7.99 -1.73
C ASP A 49 2.72 -6.60 -1.50
N TRP A 50 3.40 -5.53 -1.88
CA TRP A 50 2.89 -4.17 -1.63
C TRP A 50 1.62 -3.84 -2.42
N HIS A 51 1.51 -4.34 -3.63
CA HIS A 51 0.32 -4.12 -4.46
C HIS A 51 -0.92 -4.83 -3.91
N GLU A 52 -0.76 -6.00 -3.32
CA GLU A 52 -1.82 -6.73 -2.66
C GLU A 52 -2.21 -6.08 -1.34
N ARG A 53 -1.24 -5.65 -0.55
CA ARG A 53 -1.48 -4.86 0.66
C ARG A 53 -2.21 -3.55 0.37
N GLU A 54 -1.86 -2.85 -0.72
CA GLU A 54 -2.57 -1.65 -1.16
C GLU A 54 -4.01 -1.98 -1.57
N ALA A 55 -4.23 -3.06 -2.31
CA ALA A 55 -5.56 -3.50 -2.71
C ALA A 55 -6.42 -3.91 -1.50
N TYR A 56 -5.83 -4.60 -0.53
CA TYR A 56 -6.47 -4.89 0.75
C TYR A 56 -6.80 -3.60 1.49
N ASP A 57 -5.83 -2.71 1.65
CA ASP A 57 -5.97 -1.49 2.44
C ASP A 57 -7.07 -0.56 1.90
N LEU A 58 -7.09 -0.32 0.59
CA LEU A 58 -7.97 0.66 -0.03
C LEU A 58 -9.30 0.09 -0.53
N VAL A 59 -9.33 -1.15 -1.04
CA VAL A 59 -10.50 -1.77 -1.67
C VAL A 59 -11.12 -2.85 -0.78
N GLY A 60 -10.30 -3.56 0.00
CA GLY A 60 -10.77 -4.58 0.95
C GLY A 60 -10.79 -5.99 0.39
N ILE A 61 -9.93 -6.33 -0.57
CA ILE A 61 -9.73 -7.71 -1.00
C ILE A 61 -8.74 -8.37 -0.05
N GLU A 62 -9.11 -9.49 0.57
CA GLU A 62 -8.22 -10.29 1.38
C GLU A 62 -7.46 -11.29 0.50
N TYR A 63 -6.14 -11.38 0.72
CA TYR A 63 -5.26 -12.26 -0.05
C TYR A 63 -4.83 -13.45 0.80
N ASP A 64 -5.35 -14.63 0.44
CA ASP A 64 -5.03 -15.88 1.12
C ASP A 64 -3.54 -16.23 0.90
N ASP A 65 -2.90 -16.76 1.94
CA ASP A 65 -1.48 -17.12 1.94
C ASP A 65 -0.50 -15.96 1.70
N HIS A 66 -0.95 -14.71 1.84
CA HIS A 66 -0.05 -13.56 1.85
C HIS A 66 0.77 -13.55 3.15
N PRO A 67 2.11 -13.40 3.08
CA PRO A 67 2.97 -13.53 4.26
C PRO A 67 2.75 -12.46 5.33
N ASP A 68 2.33 -11.25 4.91
CA ASP A 68 2.16 -10.10 5.81
C ASP A 68 1.06 -9.16 5.28
N LEU A 69 -0.21 -9.60 5.39
CA LEU A 69 -1.36 -8.82 4.91
C LEU A 69 -1.80 -7.77 5.95
N ARG A 70 -1.08 -6.70 6.04
CA ARG A 70 -1.40 -5.52 6.87
C ARG A 70 -1.58 -4.28 6.00
N ARG A 71 -2.19 -3.24 6.54
CA ARG A 71 -2.34 -1.96 5.84
C ARG A 71 -0.97 -1.38 5.46
N ILE A 72 -0.91 -0.61 4.39
CA ILE A 72 0.32 0.00 3.89
C ILE A 72 0.23 1.52 3.79
N LEU A 73 -0.92 2.07 3.39
CA LEU A 73 -1.13 3.51 3.19
C LEU A 73 -1.91 4.17 4.30
N LEU A 74 -2.83 3.45 4.92
CA LEU A 74 -3.67 3.93 6.01
C LEU A 74 -3.16 3.40 7.35
N PRO A 75 -3.43 4.14 8.46
CA PRO A 75 -3.16 3.63 9.79
C PRO A 75 -3.91 2.32 10.06
N GLU A 76 -3.34 1.41 10.85
CA GLU A 76 -3.99 0.14 11.20
C GLU A 76 -5.30 0.33 11.95
N THR A 77 -5.41 1.42 12.71
CA THR A 77 -6.64 1.84 13.40
C THR A 77 -7.74 2.32 12.47
N TRP A 78 -7.45 2.51 11.19
CA TRP A 78 -8.44 2.96 10.21
C TRP A 78 -9.53 1.92 9.99
N GLN A 79 -10.80 2.35 10.03
CA GLN A 79 -11.94 1.47 9.85
C GLN A 79 -12.46 1.50 8.41
N GLY A 80 -12.55 0.32 7.80
CA GLY A 80 -13.06 0.14 6.44
C GLY A 80 -12.02 0.41 5.35
N HIS A 81 -12.49 0.45 4.11
CA HIS A 81 -11.68 0.55 2.89
C HIS A 81 -12.18 1.71 2.04
N PRO A 82 -11.40 2.81 1.91
CA PRO A 82 -11.89 4.08 1.35
C PRO A 82 -12.33 4.05 -0.12
N LEU A 83 -11.80 3.12 -0.91
CA LEU A 83 -12.19 2.96 -2.31
C LEU A 83 -13.34 1.96 -2.51
N SER A 84 -13.78 1.27 -1.45
CA SER A 84 -15.00 0.46 -1.51
C SER A 84 -16.23 1.34 -1.68
N ARG A 85 -17.18 0.89 -2.51
CA ARG A 85 -18.46 1.60 -2.76
C ARG A 85 -19.35 1.68 -1.53
N SER A 86 -19.22 0.72 -0.63
CA SER A 86 -19.96 0.68 0.64
C SER A 86 -19.38 1.62 1.69
N TYR A 87 -18.21 2.19 1.45
CA TYR A 87 -17.51 3.04 2.42
C TYR A 87 -18.22 4.36 2.66
N ASN A 88 -18.57 4.63 3.91
CA ASN A 88 -19.23 5.88 4.30
C ASN A 88 -18.19 6.96 4.65
N GLN A 89 -17.92 7.84 3.70
CA GLN A 89 -16.94 8.92 3.83
C GLN A 89 -17.32 10.02 4.83
N ASN A 90 -18.58 10.07 5.24
CA ASN A 90 -19.05 11.08 6.21
C ASN A 90 -18.85 10.63 7.66
N LYS A 91 -18.40 9.41 7.90
CA LYS A 91 -17.99 8.99 9.25
C LYS A 91 -16.64 9.62 9.58
N PRO A 92 -16.52 10.34 10.71
CA PRO A 92 -15.22 10.82 11.15
C PRO A 92 -14.34 9.60 11.48
N GLN A 93 -13.17 9.52 10.86
CA GLN A 93 -12.15 8.56 11.21
C GLN A 93 -11.33 9.17 12.36
N ILE A 94 -11.47 8.60 13.53
CA ILE A 94 -10.66 9.00 14.68
C ILE A 94 -9.43 8.11 14.65
N VAL A 95 -8.32 8.68 14.23
CA VAL A 95 -7.01 8.03 14.30
C VAL A 95 -6.35 8.49 15.59
N THR A 96 -6.22 7.60 16.55
CA THR A 96 -5.45 7.85 17.78
C THR A 96 -3.96 7.63 17.47
N LEU A 97 -3.18 8.67 17.55
CA LEU A 97 -1.72 8.62 17.30
C LEU A 97 -0.96 7.73 18.31
N GLU A 98 -1.57 7.40 19.42
CA GLU A 98 -0.97 6.58 20.49
C GLU A 98 -0.81 5.10 20.10
N GLU A 99 -1.52 4.63 19.09
CA GLU A 99 -1.50 3.23 18.63
C GLU A 99 -0.53 2.98 17.47
N HIS A 100 0.16 4.01 16.99
CA HIS A 100 1.20 3.87 15.98
C HIS A 100 2.55 3.44 16.58
N ARG A 101 2.55 2.30 17.26
CA ARG A 101 3.80 1.65 17.62
C ARG A 101 4.39 1.00 16.37
N ASN A 102 5.68 1.28 16.16
CA ASN A 102 6.43 0.66 15.10
C ASN A 102 6.86 -0.76 15.53
N PRO A 103 6.45 -1.82 14.83
CA PRO A 103 6.84 -3.19 15.19
C PRO A 103 8.37 -3.37 15.30
N LEU A 104 9.15 -2.75 14.43
CA LEU A 104 10.62 -2.81 14.51
C LEU A 104 11.17 -2.14 15.78
N GLN A 105 10.53 -1.08 16.24
CA GLN A 105 10.95 -0.38 17.46
C GLN A 105 10.64 -1.23 18.70
N GLU A 106 9.50 -1.92 18.72
CA GLU A 106 9.16 -2.86 19.79
C GLU A 106 10.17 -4.02 19.87
N HIS A 107 10.51 -4.62 18.72
CA HIS A 107 11.53 -5.66 18.66
C HIS A 107 12.91 -5.18 19.12
N HIS A 108 13.26 -3.93 18.80
CA HIS A 108 14.52 -3.36 19.26
C HIS A 108 14.54 -3.11 20.78
N GLU A 109 13.43 -2.63 21.36
CA GLU A 109 13.32 -2.42 22.82
C GLU A 109 13.36 -3.73 23.60
N GLU A 110 12.89 -4.84 23.02
CA GLU A 110 12.92 -6.17 23.64
C GLU A 110 14.27 -6.91 23.46
N SER A 111 15.13 -6.45 22.54
CA SER A 111 16.41 -7.09 22.29
C SER A 111 17.51 -6.52 23.19
N GLU A 112 18.21 -7.39 23.95
CA GLU A 112 19.45 -7.05 24.68
C GLU A 112 20.67 -6.87 23.74
N SER A 113 20.47 -6.84 22.41
CA SER A 113 21.51 -6.71 21.42
C SER A 113 21.97 -5.26 21.27
N ASP A 114 23.23 -5.06 20.91
CA ASP A 114 23.86 -3.74 20.66
C ASP A 114 23.40 -3.15 19.30
N THR A 115 22.11 -3.30 18.97
CA THR A 115 21.51 -2.82 17.74
C THR A 115 21.02 -1.38 17.90
N MET A 116 21.11 -0.62 16.80
CA MET A 116 20.65 0.77 16.74
C MET A 116 19.48 0.91 15.81
N PHE A 117 18.39 1.53 16.30
CA PHE A 117 17.25 1.92 15.47
C PHE A 117 17.48 3.28 14.82
N LEU A 118 17.40 3.34 13.48
CA LEU A 118 17.63 4.54 12.69
C LEU A 118 16.44 4.84 11.80
N ASN A 119 15.90 6.06 11.90
CA ASN A 119 14.91 6.59 10.98
C ASN A 119 15.60 7.39 9.86
N ILE A 120 15.41 6.98 8.60
CA ILE A 120 15.89 7.67 7.41
C ILE A 120 14.70 8.32 6.72
N GLY A 121 14.63 9.66 6.77
CA GLY A 121 13.49 10.42 6.23
C GLY A 121 12.32 10.54 7.24
N PRO A 122 11.12 10.94 6.80
CA PRO A 122 10.77 11.51 5.49
C PRO A 122 11.41 12.89 5.29
N HIS A 123 12.06 13.10 4.16
CA HIS A 123 13.00 14.23 4.06
C HIS A 123 13.21 14.64 2.60
N HIS A 124 12.71 15.78 2.24
CA HIS A 124 12.94 16.37 0.92
C HIS A 124 14.19 17.26 0.95
N PRO A 125 15.15 17.13 0.00
CA PRO A 125 15.17 16.28 -1.21
C PRO A 125 15.88 14.92 -1.04
N ALA A 126 16.34 14.56 0.16
CA ALA A 126 17.25 13.43 0.38
C ALA A 126 16.64 12.05 0.06
N THR A 127 15.32 11.91 0.12
CA THR A 127 14.60 10.65 -0.09
C THR A 127 13.59 10.73 -1.24
N HIS A 128 13.93 11.41 -2.34
CA HIS A 128 13.03 11.65 -3.49
C HIS A 128 11.63 12.13 -3.07
N GLY A 129 11.60 13.10 -2.19
CA GLY A 129 10.39 13.65 -1.64
C GLY A 129 10.21 13.23 -0.18
N VAL A 130 9.49 12.16 0.11
CA VAL A 130 9.10 11.81 1.50
C VAL A 130 9.10 10.32 1.77
N LEU A 131 10.03 9.57 1.20
CA LEU A 131 10.24 8.18 1.59
C LEU A 131 10.80 8.15 3.01
N HIS A 132 10.14 7.42 3.88
CA HIS A 132 10.61 7.10 5.21
C HIS A 132 11.03 5.64 5.27
N VAL A 133 12.22 5.39 5.79
CA VAL A 133 12.75 4.05 5.97
C VAL A 133 13.16 3.88 7.42
N LYS A 134 12.55 2.94 8.09
CA LYS A 134 12.90 2.52 9.44
C LYS A 134 13.90 1.39 9.34
N THR A 135 15.03 1.50 10.02
CA THR A 135 16.15 0.58 9.84
C THR A 135 16.69 0.16 11.19
N VAL A 136 16.96 -1.12 11.36
CA VAL A 136 17.70 -1.66 12.50
C VAL A 136 19.10 -1.98 12.04
N LEU A 137 20.10 -1.42 12.71
CA LEU A 137 21.52 -1.61 12.41
C LEU A 137 22.17 -2.45 13.50
N ASP A 138 23.00 -3.40 13.10
CA ASP A 138 23.96 -4.09 13.94
C ASP A 138 25.38 -3.63 13.56
N GLY A 139 25.89 -2.63 14.28
CA GLY A 139 27.09 -1.91 13.90
C GLY A 139 26.90 -1.15 12.56
N GLU A 140 27.62 -1.56 11.52
CA GLU A 140 27.51 -1.00 10.16
C GLU A 140 26.64 -1.85 9.21
N GLN A 141 26.11 -2.97 9.69
CA GLN A 141 25.26 -3.85 8.89
C GLN A 141 23.79 -3.56 9.12
N VAL A 142 23.03 -3.58 8.03
CA VAL A 142 21.57 -3.48 8.10
C VAL A 142 21.01 -4.84 8.48
N ALA A 143 20.43 -4.92 9.67
CA ALA A 143 19.80 -6.14 10.17
C ALA A 143 18.35 -6.27 9.67
N ASP A 144 17.60 -5.14 9.69
CA ASP A 144 16.23 -5.12 9.22
C ASP A 144 15.86 -3.75 8.66
N VAL A 145 14.88 -3.73 7.72
CA VAL A 145 14.42 -2.52 7.05
C VAL A 145 12.91 -2.57 6.84
N GLU A 146 12.22 -1.55 7.30
CA GLU A 146 10.81 -1.34 7.00
C GLU A 146 10.61 0.01 6.31
N PRO A 147 10.20 0.03 5.03
CA PRO A 147 9.80 1.26 4.37
C PRO A 147 8.39 1.66 4.82
N ASP A 148 8.24 2.93 5.18
CA ASP A 148 6.99 3.53 5.59
C ASP A 148 6.53 4.47 4.47
N VAL A 149 5.52 4.06 3.74
CA VAL A 149 5.00 4.77 2.56
C VAL A 149 3.67 5.46 2.86
N GLY A 150 3.23 6.33 1.98
CA GLY A 150 1.94 7.00 2.10
C GLY A 150 2.00 8.48 2.49
N TYR A 151 3.16 9.03 2.79
CA TYR A 151 3.31 10.46 3.15
C TYR A 151 2.83 11.43 2.06
N LEU A 152 2.88 11.01 0.79
CA LEU A 152 2.33 11.75 -0.36
C LEU A 152 1.02 11.16 -0.87
N HIS A 153 0.42 10.21 -0.16
CA HIS A 153 -0.87 9.65 -0.55
C HIS A 153 -1.97 10.70 -0.34
N ARG A 154 -2.49 11.24 -1.44
CA ARG A 154 -3.43 12.38 -1.46
C ARG A 154 -4.86 11.98 -1.82
N CYS A 155 -5.17 10.68 -1.80
CA CYS A 155 -6.47 10.13 -2.20
C CYS A 155 -6.88 10.54 -3.63
N GLU A 156 -5.95 10.57 -4.56
CA GLU A 156 -6.17 11.05 -5.93
C GLU A 156 -7.15 10.17 -6.68
N GLU A 157 -7.14 8.85 -6.47
CA GLU A 157 -8.10 7.91 -7.04
C GLU A 157 -9.53 8.27 -6.64
N GLN A 158 -9.74 8.59 -5.38
CA GLN A 158 -11.04 9.00 -4.89
C GLN A 158 -11.48 10.34 -5.43
N MET A 159 -10.57 11.30 -5.54
CA MET A 159 -10.84 12.58 -6.17
C MET A 159 -11.18 12.42 -7.65
N ALA A 160 -10.48 11.51 -8.35
CA ALA A 160 -10.76 11.19 -9.75
C ALA A 160 -12.15 10.54 -9.93
N GLN A 161 -12.54 9.64 -9.05
CA GLN A 161 -13.88 9.03 -9.08
C GLN A 161 -15.00 10.03 -8.84
N LYS A 162 -14.76 11.05 -8.01
CA LYS A 162 -15.73 12.12 -7.73
C LYS A 162 -15.72 13.25 -8.76
N GLY A 163 -14.68 13.32 -9.58
CA GLY A 163 -14.52 14.36 -10.58
C GLY A 163 -15.66 14.34 -11.61
N THR A 164 -16.41 15.44 -11.68
CA THR A 164 -17.54 15.57 -12.61
C THR A 164 -17.07 15.87 -14.04
N TYR A 165 -15.88 16.43 -14.19
CA TYR A 165 -15.38 16.91 -15.47
C TYR A 165 -13.97 16.38 -15.77
N ARG A 166 -13.71 16.04 -17.05
CA ARG A 166 -12.43 15.51 -17.52
C ARG A 166 -11.23 16.42 -17.18
N TYR A 167 -11.40 17.74 -17.24
CA TYR A 167 -10.31 18.66 -16.93
C TYR A 167 -9.88 18.65 -15.45
N GLN A 168 -10.71 18.13 -14.56
CA GLN A 168 -10.34 17.94 -13.14
C GLN A 168 -9.38 16.78 -12.94
N ILE A 169 -9.38 15.80 -13.85
CA ILE A 169 -8.55 14.61 -13.79
C ILE A 169 -7.22 14.81 -14.54
N MET A 170 -7.21 15.64 -15.58
CA MET A 170 -6.02 15.86 -16.42
C MET A 170 -4.74 16.28 -15.67
N PRO A 171 -4.79 17.07 -14.58
CA PRO A 171 -3.59 17.42 -13.84
C PRO A 171 -2.93 16.25 -13.07
N TYR A 172 -3.62 15.15 -12.83
CA TYR A 172 -3.06 14.04 -12.05
C TYR A 172 -1.96 13.29 -12.80
N PRO A 173 -2.17 12.82 -14.06
CA PRO A 173 -1.09 12.24 -14.85
C PRO A 173 0.12 13.16 -14.99
N ASP A 174 -0.11 14.45 -15.22
CA ASP A 174 0.96 15.44 -15.36
C ASP A 174 1.83 15.52 -14.10
N ARG A 175 1.23 15.42 -12.91
CA ARG A 175 1.98 15.44 -11.64
C ARG A 175 2.84 14.20 -11.43
N TRP A 176 2.40 13.06 -11.92
CA TRP A 176 3.15 11.81 -11.80
C TRP A 176 4.31 11.75 -12.79
N ASP A 177 4.14 12.36 -13.95
CA ASP A 177 5.14 12.36 -15.02
C ASP A 177 6.36 13.25 -14.71
N TYR A 178 6.20 14.25 -13.84
CA TYR A 178 7.27 15.15 -13.41
C TYR A 178 8.06 14.70 -12.17
N GLY A 179 7.75 13.51 -11.61
CA GLY A 179 8.34 12.96 -10.38
C GLY A 179 9.67 12.23 -10.57
#